data_8cf8d2c18c3187b6820d446d51859d68
#
_entry.id   8cf8d2c18c3187b6820d446d51859d68
#
_cell.length_a   1.000
_cell.length_b   1.000
_cell.length_c   1.000
_cell.angle_alpha   90.00
_cell.angle_beta   90.00
_cell.angle_gamma   90.00
#
_symmetry.space_group_name_H-M   'P 1'
#
loop_
_entity.id
_entity.type
_entity.pdbx_description
1 polymer ?
#
loop_
_entity_poly.entity_id
_entity_poly.type
_entity_poly.pdbx_seq_one_letter_code
_entity_poly.pdbx_strand_id
1 'polypeptide(L)' 'MNDNGSEYFQVSASVRDEKTLERELKSLQKINDNYPKYILTLDDDPVCDYDGIKKINALDWLLKKYN' A
#
# COMPACT_ATOMS: atom_id res chain seq x y z
N MET A 1 4.69 -9.93 18.64
CA MET A 1 4.85 -9.78 17.22
C MET A 1 4.20 -10.92 16.46
N ASN A 2 3.49 -10.59 15.52
CA ASN A 2 2.76 -11.57 14.78
C ASN A 2 3.58 -12.10 13.63
N ASP A 3 3.77 -13.39 13.59
CA ASP A 3 4.58 -14.00 12.58
C ASP A 3 3.79 -14.64 11.48
N ASN A 4 2.49 -14.64 11.62
CA ASN A 4 1.67 -15.38 10.70
C ASN A 4 1.41 -14.69 9.42
N GLY A 5 1.96 -13.59 9.24
CA GLY A 5 1.75 -12.91 8.00
C GLY A 5 2.44 -11.59 8.10
N SER A 6 3.44 -11.47 7.31
CA SER A 6 4.07 -10.18 7.16
C SER A 6 3.27 -9.41 6.15
N GLU A 7 3.19 -8.13 6.37
CA GLU A 7 2.58 -7.22 5.41
C GLU A 7 3.53 -6.08 5.23
N TYR A 8 3.65 -5.62 4.01
CA TYR A 8 4.54 -4.51 3.70
C TYR A 8 3.73 -3.29 3.36
N PHE A 9 4.04 -2.18 4.00
CA PHE A 9 3.33 -0.94 3.81
C PHE A 9 4.30 0.15 3.39
N GLN A 10 3.93 0.88 2.37
CA GLN A 10 4.63 2.08 1.97
C GLN A 10 3.67 3.23 2.20
N VAL A 11 4.08 4.21 2.98
CA VAL A 11 3.20 5.33 3.32
C VAL A 11 3.63 6.55 2.52
N SER A 12 2.68 7.17 1.85
CA SER A 12 2.93 8.36 1.07
C SER A 12 1.74 9.30 1.21
N ALA A 13 2.01 10.60 1.27
CA ALA A 13 0.92 11.56 1.37
C ALA A 13 0.03 11.50 0.14
N SER A 14 0.62 11.30 -1.02
CA SER A 14 -0.14 11.21 -2.25
C SER A 14 0.68 10.45 -3.29
N VAL A 15 -0.01 9.67 -4.13
CA VAL A 15 0.63 9.01 -5.26
C VAL A 15 -0.10 9.33 -6.56
N ARG A 16 -0.77 10.47 -6.61
CA ARG A 16 -1.44 10.90 -7.83
C ARG A 16 -0.46 11.27 -8.92
N ASP A 17 0.75 11.65 -8.54
CA ASP A 17 1.83 11.89 -9.47
C ASP A 17 2.37 10.53 -9.92
N GLU A 18 2.39 10.29 -11.21
CA GLU A 18 2.84 9.02 -11.76
C GLU A 18 4.25 8.65 -11.33
N LYS A 19 5.13 9.63 -11.27
CA LYS A 19 6.52 9.35 -10.88
C LYS A 19 6.60 8.89 -9.43
N THR A 20 5.82 9.50 -8.56
CA THR A 20 5.77 9.11 -7.17
C THR A 20 5.21 7.70 -7.05
N LEU A 21 4.11 7.43 -7.77
CA LEU A 21 3.50 6.12 -7.73
C LEU A 21 4.47 5.05 -8.22
N GLU A 22 5.14 5.30 -9.34
CA GLU A 22 6.09 4.33 -9.88
C GLU A 22 7.22 4.04 -8.90
N ARG A 23 7.70 5.06 -8.23
CA ARG A 23 8.78 4.88 -7.27
C ARG A 23 8.34 4.01 -6.10
N GLU A 24 7.12 4.26 -5.60
CA GLU A 24 6.60 3.47 -4.49
C GLU A 24 6.36 2.04 -4.91
N LEU A 25 5.81 1.84 -6.10
CA LEU A 25 5.57 0.50 -6.60
C LEU A 25 6.88 -0.27 -6.77
N LYS A 26 7.90 0.37 -7.31
CA LYS A 26 9.19 -0.29 -7.48
C LYS A 26 9.79 -0.68 -6.14
N SER A 27 9.64 0.17 -5.15
CA SER A 27 10.15 -0.11 -3.83
C SER A 27 9.55 -1.40 -3.27
N LEU A 28 8.25 -1.58 -3.45
CA LEU A 28 7.57 -2.78 -2.99
C LEU A 28 7.84 -3.97 -3.87
N GLN A 29 7.98 -3.76 -5.17
CA GLN A 29 8.24 -4.86 -6.10
C GLN A 29 9.63 -5.48 -5.91
N LYS A 30 10.54 -4.76 -5.29
CA LYS A 30 11.84 -5.32 -4.98
C LYS A 30 11.76 -6.39 -3.91
N ILE A 31 10.71 -6.40 -3.13
CA ILE A 31 10.51 -7.40 -2.10
C ILE A 31 10.00 -8.67 -2.78
N ASN A 32 10.82 -9.70 -2.79
CA ASN A 32 10.53 -10.89 -3.54
C ASN A 32 9.97 -12.01 -2.66
N ASP A 33 8.76 -11.78 -2.16
CA ASP A 33 8.06 -12.81 -1.41
C ASP A 33 6.57 -12.70 -1.70
N ASN A 34 5.78 -13.54 -1.05
CA ASN A 34 4.36 -13.66 -1.33
C ASN A 34 3.47 -12.91 -0.35
N TYR A 35 4.05 -12.11 0.49
CA TYR A 35 3.26 -11.40 1.49
C TYR A 35 2.54 -10.20 0.86
N PRO A 36 1.38 -9.84 1.41
CA PRO A 36 0.64 -8.68 0.90
C PRO A 36 1.45 -7.39 0.97
N LYS A 37 1.27 -6.57 -0.03
CA LYS A 37 1.96 -5.29 -0.11
C LYS A 37 0.94 -4.20 -0.37
N TYR A 38 1.08 -3.07 0.34
CA TYR A 38 0.12 -2.00 0.30
C TYR A 38 0.80 -0.64 0.21
N ILE A 39 0.15 0.28 -0.47
CA ILE A 39 0.52 1.69 -0.42
C ILE A 39 -0.61 2.41 0.29
N LEU A 40 -0.28 3.06 1.40
CA LEU A 40 -1.25 3.85 2.16
C LEU A 40 -1.05 5.32 1.84
N THR A 41 -2.11 5.99 1.42
CA THR A 41 -2.04 7.39 1.04
C THR A 41 -3.17 8.16 1.69
N LEU A 42 -3.09 9.48 1.59
CA LEU A 42 -4.18 10.35 1.99
C LEU A 42 -5.08 10.70 0.80
N ASP A 43 -4.77 10.15 -0.37
CA ASP A 43 -5.63 10.32 -1.55
C ASP A 43 -6.99 9.71 -1.30
N ASP A 44 -8.03 10.42 -1.69
CA ASP A 44 -9.40 9.98 -1.49
C ASP A 44 -9.89 9.26 -2.74
N ASP A 45 -9.09 8.37 -3.25
CA ASP A 45 -9.39 7.61 -4.45
C ASP A 45 -9.82 6.20 -4.09
N PRO A 46 -10.58 5.54 -4.96
CA PRO A 46 -10.93 4.14 -4.70
C PRO A 46 -9.70 3.26 -4.60
N VAL A 47 -9.89 2.12 -3.94
CA VAL A 47 -8.81 1.13 -3.85
C VAL A 47 -8.42 0.70 -5.25
N CYS A 48 -7.14 0.69 -5.51
CA CYS A 48 -6.61 0.25 -6.80
C CYS A 48 -5.60 -0.87 -6.57
N ASP A 49 -5.49 -1.73 -7.55
CA ASP A 49 -4.55 -2.85 -7.49
C ASP A 49 -3.52 -2.66 -8.61
N TYR A 50 -2.26 -2.67 -8.22
CA TYR A 50 -1.16 -2.53 -9.17
C TYR A 50 -0.29 -3.77 -9.07
N ASP A 51 -0.62 -4.76 -9.88
CA ASP A 51 0.23 -5.95 -9.96
C ASP A 51 0.38 -6.63 -8.60
N GLY A 52 -0.71 -6.71 -7.85
CA GLY A 52 -0.69 -7.33 -6.54
C GLY A 52 -0.41 -6.38 -5.39
N ILE A 53 -0.10 -5.13 -5.69
CA ILE A 53 0.11 -4.11 -4.67
C ILE A 53 -1.13 -3.24 -4.61
N LYS A 54 -1.73 -3.11 -3.45
CA LYS A 54 -2.98 -2.35 -3.30
C LYS A 54 -2.72 -0.96 -2.77
N LYS A 55 -3.34 0.01 -3.41
CA LYS A 55 -3.33 1.40 -2.92
C LYS A 55 -4.61 1.63 -2.14
N ILE A 56 -4.48 2.03 -0.89
CA ILE A 56 -5.62 2.21 0.00
C ILE A 56 -5.48 3.55 0.71
N ASN A 57 -6.60 4.23 0.91
CA ASN A 57 -6.61 5.42 1.74
C ASN A 57 -6.28 5.02 3.18
N ALA A 58 -5.36 5.73 3.79
CA ALA A 58 -4.86 5.37 5.12
C ALA A 58 -5.96 5.42 6.17
N LEU A 59 -6.87 6.38 6.06
CA LEU A 59 -7.96 6.47 7.02
C LEU A 59 -8.92 5.30 6.88
N ASP A 60 -9.23 4.92 5.65
CA ASP A 60 -10.08 3.76 5.41
C ASP A 60 -9.43 2.50 5.95
N TRP A 61 -8.14 2.37 5.76
CA TRP A 61 -7.42 1.21 6.24
C TRP A 61 -7.50 1.11 7.77
N LEU A 62 -7.30 2.25 8.45
CA LEU A 62 -7.37 2.28 9.90
C LEU A 62 -8.77 1.95 10.39
N LEU A 63 -9.79 2.47 9.75
CA LEU A 63 -11.17 2.21 10.16
C LEU A 63 -11.52 0.74 10.01
N LYS A 64 -11.09 0.13 8.93
CA LYS A 64 -11.36 -1.29 8.73
C LYS A 64 -10.59 -2.15 9.70
N LYS A 65 -9.38 -1.74 10.02
CA LYS A 65 -8.54 -2.57 10.88
C LYS A 65 -9.03 -2.59 12.31
N TYR A 66 -9.62 -1.50 12.76
CA TYR A 66 -10.01 -1.37 14.16
C TYR A 66 -11.53 -1.37 14.37
N ASN A 67 -12.25 -1.76 13.38
CA ASN A 67 -13.70 -1.83 13.49
C ASN A 67 -14.18 -3.24 13.74
#